data_5d5a86069b33c0ddd9ea79d63128c2c1
#
_entry.id   5d5a86069b33c0ddd9ea79d63128c2c1
#
_cell.length_a   1.000
_cell.length_b   1.000
_cell.length_c   1.000
_cell.angle_alpha   90.00
_cell.angle_beta   90.00
_cell.angle_gamma   90.00
#
_symmetry.space_group_name_H-M   'P 1'
#
loop_
_entity.id
_entity.type
_entity.pdbx_description
1 polymer ?
#
loop_
_entity_poly.entity_id
_entity_poly.type
_entity_poly.pdbx_seq_one_letter_code
_entity_poly.pdbx_strand_id
1 'polypeptide(L)'
;MCIRDRLTNTADSCIIFDEKKSWYKATKNSYDKWNTPIAFQLAVIKQESSFTQFAKPKRKKFLGLIPTSRPSTAFGYAQITNPTWDWYKNKTGNQNASRANFKDVTDFIGWYTTQSENMIGISKNDYYNQYLAYHEGQNGWSKETFKSKDWLIDVAKNVERNTKMFNKQLKQCEEKLNKKGFFGIL
;
A
#
# COMPACT_ATOMS: atom_id res chain seq x y z
N MET A 1 15.51 -13.81 9.97
CA MET A 1 14.18 -13.68 9.32
C MET A 1 13.76 -15.09 8.93
N CYS A 2 12.83 -15.68 9.67
CA CYS A 2 12.37 -17.06 9.43
C CYS A 2 11.69 -17.14 8.06
N ILE A 3 12.00 -18.22 7.31
CA ILE A 3 11.41 -18.56 5.99
C ILE A 3 9.87 -18.64 6.06
N ARG A 4 9.29 -18.81 7.22
CA ARG A 4 7.86 -18.97 7.51
C ARG A 4 6.98 -17.70 7.29
N ASP A 5 7.60 -16.51 7.15
CA ASP A 5 6.84 -15.24 7.06
C ASP A 5 6.65 -14.72 5.63
N ARG A 6 7.23 -15.38 4.63
CA ARG A 6 7.15 -14.96 3.24
C ARG A 6 5.93 -15.58 2.58
N LEU A 7 5.12 -14.75 1.89
CA LEU A 7 4.03 -15.24 1.05
C LEU A 7 4.58 -16.16 -0.05
N THR A 8 3.87 -17.26 -0.31
CA THR A 8 4.23 -18.20 -1.40
C THR A 8 3.93 -17.61 -2.76
N ASN A 9 2.85 -16.81 -2.87
CA ASN A 9 2.47 -16.13 -4.09
C ASN A 9 1.95 -14.72 -3.80
N THR A 10 2.66 -13.72 -4.28
CA THR A 10 2.29 -12.29 -4.16
C THR A 10 1.48 -11.77 -5.35
N ALA A 11 1.15 -12.64 -6.31
CA ALA A 11 0.38 -12.28 -7.50
C ALA A 11 -1.09 -12.74 -7.46
N ASP A 12 -1.49 -13.43 -6.39
CA ASP A 12 -2.85 -13.92 -6.19
C ASP A 12 -3.43 -13.44 -4.87
N SER A 13 -4.47 -12.59 -4.94
CA SER A 13 -5.10 -12.01 -3.74
C SER A 13 -5.81 -13.05 -2.88
N CYS A 14 -6.33 -14.11 -3.45
CA CYS A 14 -6.98 -15.18 -2.69
C CYS A 14 -5.96 -15.98 -1.89
N ILE A 15 -4.79 -16.29 -2.50
CA ILE A 15 -3.69 -16.98 -1.80
C ILE A 15 -3.11 -16.09 -0.70
N ILE A 16 -2.88 -14.80 -0.99
CA ILE A 16 -2.43 -13.82 0.03
C ILE A 16 -3.33 -13.86 1.26
N PHE A 17 -4.64 -13.83 1.09
CA PHE A 17 -5.57 -13.82 2.19
C PHE A 17 -5.81 -15.19 2.85
N ASP A 18 -5.62 -16.30 2.14
CA ASP A 18 -5.62 -17.63 2.75
C ASP A 18 -4.41 -17.83 3.68
N GLU A 19 -3.23 -17.34 3.29
CA GLU A 19 -2.01 -17.40 4.11
C GLU A 19 -2.02 -16.39 5.25
N LYS A 20 -2.57 -15.19 5.03
CA LYS A 20 -2.61 -14.08 5.98
C LYS A 20 -4.06 -13.63 6.24
N LYS A 21 -4.84 -14.46 6.92
CA LYS A 21 -6.28 -14.23 7.16
C LYS A 21 -6.58 -12.86 7.81
N SER A 22 -5.73 -12.41 8.73
CA SER A 22 -5.87 -11.10 9.37
C SER A 22 -5.73 -9.92 8.39
N TRP A 23 -5.07 -10.12 7.26
CA TRP A 23 -4.89 -9.08 6.24
C TRP A 23 -6.18 -8.78 5.48
N TYR A 24 -7.01 -9.81 5.23
CA TYR A 24 -8.34 -9.57 4.65
C TYR A 24 -9.18 -8.68 5.58
N LYS A 25 -9.24 -9.01 6.87
CA LYS A 25 -9.96 -8.18 7.86
C LYS A 25 -9.41 -6.75 7.91
N ALA A 26 -8.08 -6.58 7.86
CA ALA A 26 -7.45 -5.26 7.88
C ALA A 26 -7.81 -4.42 6.64
N THR A 27 -7.68 -5.00 5.44
CA THR A 27 -8.04 -4.31 4.18
C THR A 27 -9.53 -4.03 4.08
N LYS A 28 -10.39 -4.95 4.56
CA LYS A 28 -11.84 -4.77 4.60
C LYS A 28 -12.24 -3.64 5.56
N ASN A 29 -11.66 -3.58 6.75
CA ASN A 29 -11.90 -2.49 7.70
C ASN A 29 -11.47 -1.12 7.12
N SER A 30 -10.35 -1.08 6.40
CA SER A 30 -9.92 0.13 5.70
C SER A 30 -10.89 0.52 4.58
N TYR A 31 -11.38 -0.46 3.80
CA TYR A 31 -12.40 -0.23 2.79
C TYR A 31 -13.69 0.33 3.40
N ASP A 32 -14.19 -0.29 4.47
CA ASP A 32 -15.43 0.13 5.13
C ASP A 32 -15.34 1.55 5.71
N LYS A 33 -14.16 1.94 6.17
CA LYS A 33 -13.90 3.27 6.74
C LYS A 33 -13.64 4.34 5.69
N TRP A 34 -12.86 4.02 4.64
CA TRP A 34 -12.31 5.00 3.69
C TRP A 34 -12.83 4.83 2.27
N ASN A 35 -13.59 3.77 1.98
CA ASN A 35 -14.06 3.40 0.64
C ASN A 35 -12.92 3.21 -0.39
N THR A 36 -11.73 2.82 0.06
CA THR A 36 -10.58 2.55 -0.81
C THR A 36 -10.54 1.07 -1.16
N PRO A 37 -10.62 0.70 -2.46
CA PRO A 37 -10.73 -0.70 -2.87
C PRO A 37 -9.63 -1.59 -2.29
N ILE A 38 -10.00 -2.77 -1.76
CA ILE A 38 -9.07 -3.76 -1.18
C ILE A 38 -7.96 -4.10 -2.17
N ALA A 39 -8.32 -4.30 -3.44
CA ALA A 39 -7.37 -4.62 -4.51
C ALA A 39 -6.30 -3.53 -4.70
N PHE A 40 -6.66 -2.25 -4.57
CA PHE A 40 -5.72 -1.15 -4.67
C PHE A 40 -4.75 -1.12 -3.49
N GLN A 41 -5.25 -1.33 -2.26
CA GLN A 41 -4.41 -1.43 -1.07
C GLN A 41 -3.32 -2.50 -1.24
N LEU A 42 -3.70 -3.70 -1.74
CA LEU A 42 -2.76 -4.78 -2.03
C LEU A 42 -1.77 -4.41 -3.14
N ALA A 43 -2.22 -3.76 -4.21
CA ALA A 43 -1.39 -3.38 -5.34
C ALA A 43 -0.31 -2.36 -4.95
N VAL A 44 -0.66 -1.37 -4.10
CA VAL A 44 0.30 -0.43 -3.52
C VAL A 44 1.34 -1.17 -2.68
N ILE A 45 0.93 -2.02 -1.72
CA ILE A 45 1.85 -2.77 -0.86
C ILE A 45 2.75 -3.71 -1.67
N LYS A 46 2.19 -4.37 -2.70
CA LYS A 46 2.99 -5.19 -3.62
C LYS A 46 4.05 -4.39 -4.32
N GLN A 47 3.71 -3.23 -4.86
CA GLN A 47 4.63 -2.35 -5.58
C GLN A 47 5.73 -1.80 -4.66
N GLU A 48 5.38 -1.35 -3.46
CA GLU A 48 6.31 -0.67 -2.56
C GLU A 48 7.31 -1.61 -1.88
N SER A 49 6.90 -2.82 -1.54
CA SER A 49 7.75 -3.71 -0.73
C SER A 49 7.65 -5.19 -1.08
N SER A 50 6.79 -5.59 -2.03
CA SER A 50 6.40 -6.99 -2.23
C SER A 50 5.99 -7.67 -0.92
N PHE A 51 5.18 -6.97 -0.13
CA PHE A 51 4.68 -7.40 1.19
C PHE A 51 5.78 -7.61 2.25
N THR A 52 6.94 -6.96 2.11
CA THR A 52 8.02 -7.06 3.09
C THR A 52 7.79 -6.09 4.25
N GLN A 53 7.59 -6.64 5.46
CA GLN A 53 7.22 -5.90 6.67
C GLN A 53 8.20 -4.79 7.07
N PHE A 54 9.49 -5.05 6.99
CA PHE A 54 10.56 -4.12 7.41
C PHE A 54 11.37 -3.60 6.24
N ALA A 55 10.73 -3.47 5.06
CA ALA A 55 11.40 -2.97 3.86
C ALA A 55 11.97 -1.56 4.09
N LYS A 56 13.17 -1.33 3.55
CA LYS A 56 13.89 -0.06 3.60
C LYS A 56 14.53 0.21 2.25
N PRO A 57 14.63 1.47 1.79
CA PRO A 57 15.38 1.82 0.59
C PRO A 57 16.82 1.30 0.65
N LYS A 58 17.34 0.83 -0.49
CA LYS A 58 18.73 0.40 -0.57
C LYS A 58 19.65 1.59 -0.31
N ARG A 59 20.73 1.37 0.45
CA ARG A 59 21.79 2.36 0.63
C ARG A 59 22.58 2.50 -0.66
N LYS A 60 22.91 3.72 -1.04
CA LYS A 60 23.94 3.95 -2.06
C LYS A 60 25.28 3.56 -1.47
N LYS A 61 26.21 3.16 -2.33
CA LYS A 61 27.59 2.84 -1.91
C LYS A 61 28.53 3.91 -2.47
N PHE A 62 29.36 4.50 -1.62
CA PHE A 62 30.45 5.34 -2.05
C PHE A 62 31.60 4.44 -2.55
N LEU A 63 32.13 4.71 -3.74
CA LEU A 63 33.14 3.89 -4.42
C LEU A 63 32.79 2.39 -4.50
N GLY A 64 31.49 2.06 -4.56
CA GLY A 64 31.04 0.67 -4.65
C GLY A 64 31.16 -0.15 -3.34
N LEU A 65 31.82 0.34 -2.32
CA LEU A 65 32.18 -0.42 -1.10
C LEU A 65 31.55 0.13 0.17
N ILE A 66 31.60 1.45 0.40
CA ILE A 66 31.19 2.06 1.67
C ILE A 66 29.69 2.43 1.63
N PRO A 67 28.83 1.82 2.48
CA PRO A 67 27.41 2.17 2.53
C PRO A 67 27.23 3.62 2.99
N THR A 68 26.49 4.44 2.21
CA THR A 68 26.11 5.80 2.60
C THR A 68 24.75 5.83 3.32
N SER A 69 24.29 7.02 3.67
CA SER A 69 22.93 7.23 4.19
C SER A 69 21.86 6.73 3.20
N ARG A 70 20.66 6.40 3.70
CA ARG A 70 19.55 6.03 2.84
C ARG A 70 19.01 7.26 2.12
N PRO A 71 18.55 7.11 0.86
CA PRO A 71 18.06 8.24 0.07
C PRO A 71 16.75 8.84 0.60
N SER A 72 16.01 8.10 1.43
CA SER A 72 14.78 8.56 2.06
C SER A 72 14.51 7.85 3.38
N THR A 73 13.53 8.36 4.14
CA THR A 73 13.04 7.76 5.40
C THR A 73 11.92 6.74 5.17
N ALA A 74 11.68 6.34 3.92
CA ALA A 74 10.66 5.34 3.57
C ALA A 74 10.87 4.03 4.33
N PHE A 75 9.79 3.44 4.83
CA PHE A 75 9.85 2.24 5.66
C PHE A 75 8.57 1.41 5.62
N GLY A 76 8.74 0.09 5.80
CA GLY A 76 7.67 -0.86 6.02
C GLY A 76 6.94 -1.29 4.75
N TYR A 77 5.75 -1.85 4.92
CA TYR A 77 4.96 -2.44 3.83
C TYR A 77 4.69 -1.51 2.65
N ALA A 78 4.39 -0.24 2.92
CA ALA A 78 3.99 0.73 1.88
C ALA A 78 5.00 1.87 1.70
N GLN A 79 6.24 1.70 2.16
CA GLN A 79 7.37 2.62 1.99
C GLN A 79 7.04 4.08 2.32
N ILE A 80 6.26 4.30 3.38
CA ILE A 80 5.81 5.62 3.80
C ILE A 80 6.98 6.38 4.46
N THR A 81 7.17 7.65 4.11
CA THR A 81 8.20 8.51 4.70
C THR A 81 7.79 9.02 6.09
N ASN A 82 8.77 9.46 6.91
CA ASN A 82 8.46 10.00 8.23
C ASN A 82 7.48 11.18 8.18
N PRO A 83 7.69 12.24 7.34
CA PRO A 83 6.77 13.37 7.34
C PRO A 83 5.33 12.99 6.98
N THR A 84 5.16 12.08 6.00
CA THR A 84 3.84 11.61 5.58
C THR A 84 3.17 10.77 6.66
N TRP A 85 3.95 9.93 7.37
CA TRP A 85 3.44 9.14 8.48
C TRP A 85 3.04 9.98 9.69
N ASP A 86 3.82 11.01 10.01
CA ASP A 86 3.50 11.94 11.09
C ASP A 86 2.25 12.78 10.75
N TRP A 87 2.09 13.18 9.50
CA TRP A 87 0.86 13.82 9.03
C TRP A 87 -0.37 12.94 9.24
N TYR A 88 -0.29 11.66 8.85
CA TYR A 88 -1.36 10.68 9.08
C TYR A 88 -1.69 10.54 10.58
N LYS A 89 -0.69 10.30 11.43
CA LYS A 89 -0.90 10.14 12.87
C LYS A 89 -1.57 11.38 13.49
N ASN A 90 -1.11 12.55 13.13
CA ASN A 90 -1.66 13.81 13.65
C ASN A 90 -3.10 14.07 13.19
N LYS A 91 -3.44 13.70 11.95
CA LYS A 91 -4.79 13.91 11.41
C LYS A 91 -5.81 12.87 11.89
N THR A 92 -5.36 11.66 12.19
CA THR A 92 -6.25 10.54 12.61
C THR A 92 -6.26 10.31 14.12
N GLY A 93 -5.35 10.92 14.87
CA GLY A 93 -5.13 10.67 16.30
C GLY A 93 -4.45 9.32 16.60
N ASN A 94 -4.09 8.52 15.59
CA ASN A 94 -3.51 7.18 15.76
C ASN A 94 -2.01 7.24 16.06
N GLN A 95 -1.64 7.79 17.22
CA GLN A 95 -0.23 8.03 17.59
C GLN A 95 0.60 6.75 17.71
N ASN A 96 -0.03 5.62 18.05
CA ASN A 96 0.63 4.32 18.23
C ASN A 96 0.75 3.50 16.92
N ALA A 97 0.30 4.05 15.78
CA ALA A 97 0.36 3.35 14.50
C ALA A 97 1.81 3.05 14.08
N SER A 98 2.01 1.89 13.44
CA SER A 98 3.31 1.42 12.96
C SER A 98 3.30 1.10 11.47
N ARG A 99 4.28 1.62 10.73
CA ARG A 99 4.49 1.30 9.30
C ARG A 99 4.86 -0.16 9.03
N ALA A 100 5.19 -0.92 10.07
CA ALA A 100 5.43 -2.36 10.03
C ALA A 100 4.19 -3.18 10.44
N ASN A 101 3.08 -2.55 10.80
CA ASN A 101 1.82 -3.20 11.10
C ASN A 101 0.90 -3.12 9.89
N PHE A 102 0.47 -4.26 9.37
CA PHE A 102 -0.31 -4.33 8.13
C PHE A 102 -1.67 -3.60 8.24
N LYS A 103 -2.35 -3.71 9.39
CA LYS A 103 -3.62 -3.01 9.66
C LYS A 103 -3.43 -1.49 9.62
N ASP A 104 -2.38 -0.97 10.25
CA ASP A 104 -2.13 0.47 10.30
C ASP A 104 -1.76 1.00 8.91
N VAL A 105 -1.01 0.20 8.14
CA VAL A 105 -0.62 0.55 6.77
C VAL A 105 -1.81 0.58 5.82
N THR A 106 -2.73 -0.38 5.93
CA THR A 106 -3.95 -0.38 5.11
C THR A 106 -4.89 0.76 5.47
N ASP A 107 -5.02 1.11 6.76
CA ASP A 107 -5.77 2.29 7.21
C ASP A 107 -5.12 3.58 6.67
N PHE A 108 -3.78 3.68 6.69
CA PHE A 108 -3.04 4.79 6.07
C PHE A 108 -3.33 4.91 4.57
N ILE A 109 -3.26 3.82 3.80
CA ILE A 109 -3.52 3.86 2.35
C ILE A 109 -4.94 4.37 2.10
N GLY A 110 -5.93 3.89 2.86
CA GLY A 110 -7.31 4.34 2.79
C GLY A 110 -7.46 5.84 3.09
N TRP A 111 -6.84 6.30 4.15
CA TRP A 111 -6.83 7.71 4.52
C TRP A 111 -6.14 8.58 3.45
N TYR A 112 -4.98 8.15 2.94
CA TYR A 112 -4.19 8.93 1.99
C TYR A 112 -4.90 9.11 0.65
N THR A 113 -5.57 8.05 0.15
CA THR A 113 -6.40 8.15 -1.06
C THR A 113 -7.60 9.08 -0.86
N THR A 114 -8.15 9.13 0.36
CA THR A 114 -9.19 10.10 0.72
C THR A 114 -8.65 11.54 0.72
N GLN A 115 -7.40 11.74 1.17
CA GLN A 115 -6.77 13.07 1.04
C GLN A 115 -6.58 13.46 -0.43
N SER A 116 -6.16 12.53 -1.29
CA SER A 116 -6.02 12.80 -2.73
C SER A 116 -7.37 13.12 -3.39
N GLU A 117 -8.44 12.42 -3.02
CA GLU A 117 -9.80 12.73 -3.51
C GLU A 117 -10.25 14.12 -3.05
N ASN A 118 -10.11 14.44 -1.76
CA ASN A 118 -10.58 15.70 -1.19
C ASN A 118 -9.75 16.93 -1.64
N MET A 119 -8.44 16.79 -1.79
CA MET A 119 -7.55 17.92 -2.07
C MET A 119 -7.38 18.20 -3.56
N ILE A 120 -7.42 17.17 -4.40
CA ILE A 120 -7.09 17.29 -5.84
C ILE A 120 -8.07 16.54 -6.75
N GLY A 121 -9.21 16.08 -6.23
CA GLY A 121 -10.32 15.54 -7.01
C GLY A 121 -10.09 14.17 -7.66
N ILE A 122 -9.06 13.41 -7.27
CA ILE A 122 -8.79 12.09 -7.86
C ILE A 122 -9.75 11.05 -7.27
N SER A 123 -10.62 10.48 -8.12
CA SER A 123 -11.50 9.38 -7.72
C SER A 123 -10.71 8.19 -7.15
N LYS A 124 -11.24 7.53 -6.12
CA LYS A 124 -10.64 6.30 -5.54
C LYS A 124 -10.57 5.13 -6.52
N ASN A 125 -11.33 5.17 -7.60
CA ASN A 125 -11.29 4.18 -8.68
C ASN A 125 -10.33 4.56 -9.81
N ASP A 126 -9.73 5.74 -9.76
CA ASP A 126 -8.65 6.15 -10.66
C ASP A 126 -7.30 5.69 -10.10
N TYR A 127 -7.03 4.41 -10.20
CA TYR A 127 -5.87 3.76 -9.59
C TYR A 127 -4.54 4.29 -10.12
N TYR A 128 -4.50 4.68 -11.38
CA TYR A 128 -3.32 5.26 -12.02
C TYR A 128 -2.95 6.60 -11.36
N ASN A 129 -3.87 7.54 -11.32
CA ASN A 129 -3.64 8.86 -10.73
C ASN A 129 -3.52 8.81 -9.20
N GLN A 130 -4.25 7.91 -8.52
CA GLN A 130 -4.08 7.68 -7.09
C GLN A 130 -2.67 7.22 -6.75
N TYR A 131 -2.05 6.34 -7.57
CA TYR A 131 -0.68 5.92 -7.33
C TYR A 131 0.33 7.02 -7.67
N LEU A 132 0.13 7.79 -8.73
CA LEU A 132 0.97 8.96 -9.03
C LEU A 132 0.96 9.97 -7.86
N ALA A 133 -0.23 10.28 -7.31
CA ALA A 133 -0.37 11.15 -6.14
C ALA A 133 0.23 10.50 -4.87
N TYR A 134 0.18 9.18 -4.74
CA TYR A 134 0.82 8.46 -3.65
C TYR A 134 2.34 8.65 -3.66
N HIS A 135 2.96 8.59 -4.82
CA HIS A 135 4.41 8.72 -5.00
C HIS A 135 4.90 10.17 -4.94
N GLU A 136 4.24 11.09 -5.66
CA GLU A 136 4.66 12.49 -5.81
C GLU A 136 4.15 13.42 -4.69
N GLY A 137 3.17 12.94 -3.92
CA GLY A 137 2.32 13.77 -3.07
C GLY A 137 1.28 14.54 -3.91
N GLN A 138 0.22 15.03 -3.26
CA GLN A 138 -0.88 15.75 -3.92
C GLN A 138 -0.38 17.02 -4.66
N ASN A 139 0.55 17.76 -4.04
CA ASN A 139 1.14 18.96 -4.67
C ASN A 139 2.02 18.61 -5.89
N GLY A 140 2.80 17.52 -5.81
CA GLY A 140 3.61 17.05 -6.94
C GLY A 140 2.73 16.59 -8.10
N TRP A 141 1.64 15.88 -7.82
CA TRP A 141 0.68 15.47 -8.84
C TRP A 141 0.04 16.69 -9.50
N SER A 142 -0.42 17.70 -8.73
CA SER A 142 -1.01 18.93 -9.27
C SER A 142 -0.05 19.74 -10.13
N LYS A 143 1.26 19.68 -9.85
CA LYS A 143 2.33 20.28 -10.65
C LYS A 143 2.81 19.37 -11.77
N GLU A 144 2.21 18.20 -11.92
CA GLU A 144 2.55 17.22 -12.96
C GLU A 144 4.02 16.78 -12.96
N THR A 145 4.70 16.77 -11.78
CA THR A 145 6.12 16.42 -11.69
C THR A 145 6.44 14.99 -12.15
N PHE A 146 5.43 14.14 -12.21
CA PHE A 146 5.54 12.78 -12.73
C PHE A 146 5.76 12.74 -14.27
N LYS A 147 5.39 13.79 -15.02
CA LYS A 147 5.52 13.81 -16.49
C LYS A 147 6.97 13.68 -16.98
N SER A 148 7.94 14.08 -16.16
CA SER A 148 9.37 13.94 -16.46
C SER A 148 9.95 12.59 -15.99
N LYS A 149 9.11 11.65 -15.52
CA LYS A 149 9.52 10.39 -14.91
C LYS A 149 8.85 9.20 -15.60
N ASP A 150 9.27 8.85 -16.79
CA ASP A 150 8.69 7.75 -17.57
C ASP A 150 8.58 6.46 -16.77
N TRP A 151 9.62 6.16 -15.96
CA TRP A 151 9.62 5.00 -15.07
C TRP A 151 8.46 5.03 -14.06
N LEU A 152 8.06 6.22 -13.55
CA LEU A 152 6.95 6.33 -12.60
C LEU A 152 5.61 6.14 -13.29
N ILE A 153 5.48 6.65 -14.53
CA ILE A 153 4.32 6.43 -15.38
C ILE A 153 4.10 4.93 -15.61
N ASP A 154 5.17 4.19 -15.92
CA ASP A 154 5.10 2.74 -16.12
C ASP A 154 4.79 1.98 -14.85
N VAL A 155 5.34 2.41 -13.72
CA VAL A 155 4.99 1.86 -12.39
C VAL A 155 3.51 2.10 -12.08
N ALA A 156 2.97 3.29 -12.30
CA ALA A 156 1.57 3.60 -12.04
C ALA A 156 0.62 2.74 -12.91
N LYS A 157 0.93 2.55 -14.20
CA LYS A 157 0.22 1.61 -15.08
C LYS A 157 0.27 0.16 -14.55
N ASN A 158 1.42 -0.24 -14.00
CA ASN A 158 1.57 -1.57 -13.41
C ASN A 158 0.73 -1.74 -12.15
N VAL A 159 0.66 -0.73 -11.29
CA VAL A 159 -0.21 -0.73 -10.10
C VAL A 159 -1.68 -0.81 -10.51
N GLU A 160 -2.11 -0.04 -11.50
CA GLU A 160 -3.47 -0.11 -12.03
C GLU A 160 -3.80 -1.51 -12.56
N ARG A 161 -2.91 -2.13 -13.35
CA ARG A 161 -3.06 -3.49 -13.87
C ARG A 161 -3.15 -4.53 -12.74
N ASN A 162 -2.26 -4.43 -11.73
CA ASN A 162 -2.30 -5.32 -10.57
C ASN A 162 -3.60 -5.13 -9.78
N THR A 163 -4.09 -3.91 -9.64
CA THR A 163 -5.37 -3.63 -8.96
C THR A 163 -6.53 -4.31 -9.69
N LYS A 164 -6.61 -4.15 -11.00
CA LYS A 164 -7.66 -4.80 -11.83
C LYS A 164 -7.58 -6.34 -11.73
N MET A 165 -6.37 -6.89 -11.73
CA MET A 165 -6.13 -8.33 -11.56
C MET A 165 -6.57 -8.81 -10.17
N PHE A 166 -6.14 -8.17 -9.10
CA PHE A 166 -6.53 -8.53 -7.73
C PHE A 166 -8.04 -8.40 -7.53
N ASN A 167 -8.67 -7.38 -8.10
CA ASN A 167 -10.12 -7.21 -8.01
C ASN A 167 -10.89 -8.37 -8.69
N LYS A 168 -10.39 -8.84 -9.85
CA LYS A 168 -10.96 -10.00 -10.54
C LYS A 168 -10.82 -11.29 -9.70
N GLN A 169 -9.67 -11.49 -9.07
CA GLN A 169 -9.42 -12.65 -8.21
C GLN A 169 -10.28 -12.62 -6.95
N LEU A 170 -10.39 -11.47 -6.28
CA LEU A 170 -11.21 -11.29 -5.08
C LEU A 170 -12.66 -11.69 -5.28
N LYS A 171 -13.26 -11.36 -6.43
CA LYS A 171 -14.63 -11.78 -6.77
C LYS A 171 -14.82 -13.31 -6.73
N GLN A 172 -13.76 -14.09 -6.89
CA GLN A 172 -13.82 -15.56 -6.88
C GLN A 172 -13.75 -16.16 -5.47
N CYS A 173 -13.15 -15.44 -4.49
CA CYS A 173 -12.92 -15.97 -3.15
C CYS A 173 -13.56 -15.15 -2.03
N GLU A 174 -14.12 -13.97 -2.33
CA GLU A 174 -14.63 -13.03 -1.32
C GLU A 174 -15.74 -13.65 -0.44
N GLU A 175 -16.62 -14.46 -1.02
CA GLU A 175 -17.66 -15.16 -0.26
C GLU A 175 -17.06 -16.10 0.80
N LYS A 176 -16.03 -16.87 0.42
CA LYS A 176 -15.29 -17.76 1.34
C LYS A 176 -14.56 -16.96 2.42
N LEU A 177 -13.96 -15.82 2.06
CA LEU A 177 -13.23 -14.95 2.99
C LEU A 177 -14.18 -14.32 4.01
N ASN A 178 -15.36 -13.87 3.59
CA ASN A 178 -16.38 -13.31 4.47
C ASN A 178 -16.93 -14.35 5.45
N LYS A 179 -17.22 -15.58 4.99
CA LYS A 179 -17.68 -16.68 5.87
C LYS A 179 -16.63 -17.05 6.92
N LYS A 180 -15.36 -17.14 6.54
CA LYS A 180 -14.26 -17.46 7.48
C LYS A 180 -14.02 -16.34 8.52
N GLY A 181 -14.31 -15.08 8.18
CA GLY A 181 -14.23 -13.95 9.11
C GLY A 181 -15.31 -13.98 10.20
N PHE A 182 -16.48 -14.55 9.90
CA PHE A 182 -17.60 -14.66 10.83
C PHE A 182 -17.44 -15.79 11.86
N PHE A 183 -16.76 -16.89 11.49
CA PHE A 183 -16.54 -18.04 12.38
C PHE A 183 -15.24 -17.95 13.23
N GLY A 184 -14.49 -16.86 13.15
CA GLY A 184 -13.27 -16.63 13.95
C GLY A 184 -13.52 -15.97 15.31
N ILE A 185 -14.79 -15.90 15.76
CA ILE A 185 -15.20 -15.39 17.08
C ILE A 185 -15.98 -16.53 17.78
N LEU A 186 -15.30 -17.58 18.14
CA LEU A 186 -15.67 -18.54 19.19
C LEU A 186 -14.42 -18.96 19.92
#